data_7600894dbdb31f64113cd678affe1e77
#
_entry.id   7600894dbdb31f64113cd678affe1e77
#
_cell.length_a   1.000
_cell.length_b   1.000
_cell.length_c   1.000
_cell.angle_alpha   90.00
_cell.angle_beta   90.00
_cell.angle_gamma   90.00
#
_symmetry.space_group_name_H-M   'P 1'
#
loop_
_entity.id
_entity.type
_entity.pdbx_description
1 polymer ?
#
loop_
_entity_poly.entity_id
_entity_poly.type
_entity_poly.pdbx_seq_one_letter_code
_entity_poly.pdbx_strand_id
1 'polypeptide(L)'
;MGMKIFVFSRNNLIFYAVLVVVLAGLIGLRGSGDLAAVNTNARLLPIYSVETPEKYVAITFDSAWEDADTADILAVLEKYNAKATFFVTGDYLDRCGASAKAFFDAGHEIANHSDQHPHPNQMTRQELEADTKACEEKIFALTGKANTLYRAPYGEYNNQTVETINGMGYSFIQWDVDSLDYKGLSAQEIEKRVCDKVKSGSIILFHTGTKTGTTAAGLEAVLANLSAQGYQFKPVSELIYTENYTIDNSGRQIKQAQPAPAQ
;
A
#
# COMPACT_ATOMS: atom_id res chain seq x y z
N MET A 1 50.19 3.01 68.44
CA MET A 1 49.33 2.97 67.27
C MET A 1 48.00 3.59 67.73
N GLY A 2 47.81 4.88 67.45
CA GLY A 2 46.64 5.64 67.93
C GLY A 2 45.44 5.44 67.06
N MET A 3 44.35 4.93 67.59
CA MET A 3 43.05 4.72 66.94
C MET A 3 42.36 6.09 66.81
N LYS A 4 42.17 6.60 65.62
CA LYS A 4 41.39 7.82 65.33
C LYS A 4 39.90 7.48 65.46
N ILE A 5 39.27 8.00 66.49
CA ILE A 5 37.83 7.89 66.73
C ILE A 5 37.19 9.02 65.87
N PHE A 6 36.43 8.68 64.87
CA PHE A 6 35.61 9.63 64.13
C PHE A 6 34.32 9.92 64.91
N VAL A 7 34.23 11.11 65.52
CA VAL A 7 32.98 11.57 66.15
C VAL A 7 32.11 12.28 65.11
N PHE A 8 31.02 11.67 64.73
CA PHE A 8 30.02 12.32 63.91
C PHE A 8 29.19 13.31 64.74
N SER A 9 29.13 14.58 64.30
CA SER A 9 28.24 15.55 64.94
C SER A 9 26.77 15.17 64.62
N ARG A 10 25.85 15.52 65.54
CA ARG A 10 24.39 15.26 65.34
C ARG A 10 23.86 15.78 64.06
N ASN A 11 24.42 16.90 63.55
CA ASN A 11 24.01 17.49 62.23
C ASN A 11 24.49 16.65 61.05
N ASN A 12 25.66 16.03 61.09
CA ASN A 12 26.17 15.14 60.10
C ASN A 12 25.34 13.84 60.03
N LEU A 13 24.90 13.31 61.15
CA LEU A 13 24.02 12.13 61.23
C LEU A 13 22.65 12.41 60.56
N ILE A 14 22.06 13.59 60.80
CA ILE A 14 20.82 14.03 60.17
C ILE A 14 20.99 14.20 58.67
N PHE A 15 22.11 14.80 58.23
CA PHE A 15 22.42 14.97 56.83
C PHE A 15 22.51 13.65 56.06
N TYR A 16 23.24 12.67 56.63
CA TYR A 16 23.35 11.34 56.01
C TYR A 16 22.03 10.57 56.03
N ALA A 17 21.21 10.70 57.06
CA ALA A 17 19.90 10.10 57.14
C ALA A 17 18.96 10.67 56.05
N VAL A 18 18.95 11.98 55.85
CA VAL A 18 18.19 12.63 54.77
C VAL A 18 18.70 12.21 53.37
N LEU A 19 20.03 12.13 53.20
CA LEU A 19 20.64 11.70 51.94
C LEU A 19 20.23 10.25 51.58
N VAL A 20 20.21 9.34 52.58
CA VAL A 20 19.78 7.96 52.39
C VAL A 20 18.30 7.88 52.02
N VAL A 21 17.43 8.66 52.65
CA VAL A 21 16.00 8.72 52.33
C VAL A 21 15.76 9.26 50.92
N VAL A 22 16.50 10.31 50.49
CA VAL A 22 16.43 10.87 49.14
C VAL A 22 16.92 9.86 48.12
N LEU A 23 18.05 9.17 48.37
CA LEU A 23 18.57 8.12 47.50
C LEU A 23 17.63 6.91 47.41
N ALA A 24 17.03 6.48 48.50
CA ALA A 24 16.03 5.42 48.52
C ALA A 24 14.76 5.83 47.76
N GLY A 25 14.33 7.08 47.92
CA GLY A 25 13.23 7.66 47.14
C GLY A 25 13.51 7.69 45.64
N LEU A 26 14.72 8.08 45.21
CA LEU A 26 15.16 8.07 43.83
C LEU A 26 15.28 6.66 43.22
N ILE A 27 15.68 5.67 44.06
CA ILE A 27 15.74 4.26 43.65
C ILE A 27 14.31 3.68 43.57
N GLY A 28 13.44 4.02 44.52
CA GLY A 28 12.02 3.64 44.50
C GLY A 28 11.25 4.20 43.29
N LEU A 29 11.56 5.44 42.88
CA LEU A 29 11.03 6.06 41.67
C LEU A 29 11.54 5.41 40.38
N ARG A 30 12.73 4.78 40.41
CA ARG A 30 13.24 4.00 39.25
C ARG A 30 12.67 2.58 39.18
N GLY A 31 12.15 2.05 40.29
CA GLY A 31 11.60 0.68 40.37
C GLY A 31 10.11 0.58 40.01
N SER A 32 9.38 1.69 39.95
CA SER A 32 7.96 1.73 39.57
C SER A 32 7.71 2.52 38.27
N GLY A 33 8.76 2.80 37.52
CA GLY A 33 8.60 3.15 36.10
C GLY A 33 8.22 1.89 35.38
N ASP A 34 6.92 1.56 35.32
CA ASP A 34 6.34 1.11 34.08
C ASP A 34 6.82 2.12 33.02
N LEU A 35 7.91 1.77 32.34
CA LEU A 35 8.13 2.30 31.00
C LEU A 35 6.84 1.92 30.27
N ALA A 36 5.82 2.79 30.33
CA ALA A 36 4.77 2.77 29.36
C ALA A 36 5.54 2.66 28.05
N ALA A 37 5.52 1.47 27.46
CA ALA A 37 6.07 1.26 26.15
C ALA A 37 5.48 2.42 25.38
N VAL A 38 6.32 3.35 24.94
CA VAL A 38 5.90 4.36 23.97
C VAL A 38 5.47 3.49 22.82
N ASN A 39 4.18 3.24 22.78
CA ASN A 39 3.54 2.55 21.68
C ASN A 39 3.65 3.55 20.53
N THR A 40 4.85 3.66 19.99
CA THR A 40 5.04 4.20 18.67
C THR A 40 4.29 3.20 17.81
N ASN A 41 2.99 3.47 17.59
CA ASN A 41 2.24 2.76 16.56
C ASN A 41 3.08 2.89 15.30
N ALA A 42 3.87 1.86 15.00
CA ALA A 42 4.65 1.84 13.79
C ALA A 42 3.66 2.10 12.65
N ARG A 43 4.00 3.04 11.78
CA ARG A 43 3.13 3.36 10.65
C ARG A 43 2.98 2.10 9.81
N LEU A 44 1.76 1.60 9.71
CA LEU A 44 1.44 0.51 8.81
C LEU A 44 1.44 1.04 7.38
N LEU A 45 2.02 0.26 6.48
CA LEU A 45 2.13 0.63 5.07
C LEU A 45 1.40 -0.38 4.19
N PRO A 46 0.66 0.08 3.18
CA PRO A 46 0.23 -0.74 2.05
C PRO A 46 1.42 -1.23 1.22
N ILE A 47 1.13 -2.10 0.25
CA ILE A 47 2.12 -2.61 -0.70
C ILE A 47 2.26 -1.61 -1.85
N TYR A 48 3.45 -1.02 -1.99
CA TYR A 48 3.79 -0.06 -3.06
C TYR A 48 4.54 -0.71 -4.21
N SER A 49 5.33 -1.74 -3.92
CA SER A 49 6.11 -2.52 -4.88
C SER A 49 6.53 -3.85 -4.27
N VAL A 50 7.11 -4.73 -5.06
CA VAL A 50 7.54 -6.06 -4.66
C VAL A 50 9.02 -6.25 -4.93
N GLU A 51 9.74 -6.93 -4.02
CA GLU A 51 11.08 -7.40 -4.30
C GLU A 51 11.01 -8.67 -5.15
N THR A 52 11.51 -8.61 -6.36
CA THR A 52 11.61 -9.78 -7.26
C THR A 52 12.88 -9.70 -8.10
N PRO A 53 13.57 -10.82 -8.35
CA PRO A 53 14.72 -10.87 -9.26
C PRO A 53 14.30 -10.79 -10.74
N GLU A 54 13.05 -11.15 -11.05
CA GLU A 54 12.53 -11.13 -12.41
C GLU A 54 12.16 -9.71 -12.83
N LYS A 55 12.23 -9.43 -14.12
CA LYS A 55 11.76 -8.16 -14.69
C LYS A 55 10.25 -8.16 -14.83
N TYR A 56 9.53 -8.22 -13.72
CA TYR A 56 8.07 -8.11 -13.65
C TYR A 56 7.66 -6.75 -13.14
N VAL A 57 6.58 -6.21 -13.70
CA VAL A 57 5.90 -5.00 -13.23
C VAL A 57 4.39 -5.18 -13.35
N ALA A 58 3.63 -4.47 -12.54
CA ALA A 58 2.17 -4.39 -12.66
C ALA A 58 1.76 -3.05 -13.25
N ILE A 59 1.01 -3.10 -14.36
CA ILE A 59 0.27 -1.95 -14.88
C ILE A 59 -1.08 -1.92 -14.18
N THR A 60 -1.42 -0.82 -13.55
CA THR A 60 -2.67 -0.69 -12.82
C THR A 60 -3.42 0.58 -13.22
N PHE A 61 -4.74 0.50 -13.19
CA PHE A 61 -5.62 1.62 -13.50
C PHE A 61 -6.58 1.86 -12.34
N ASP A 62 -6.77 3.13 -11.96
CA ASP A 62 -7.88 3.53 -11.12
C ASP A 62 -9.02 3.98 -12.04
N SER A 63 -10.19 3.33 -11.90
CA SER A 63 -11.37 3.49 -12.77
C SER A 63 -12.55 3.96 -11.92
N ALA A 64 -12.78 5.28 -11.91
CA ALA A 64 -13.78 5.90 -11.05
C ALA A 64 -14.71 6.89 -11.78
N TRP A 65 -14.33 7.33 -13.00
CA TRP A 65 -15.05 8.44 -13.67
C TRP A 65 -15.70 7.99 -14.97
N GLU A 66 -15.02 8.16 -16.10
CA GLU A 66 -15.51 7.91 -17.44
C GLU A 66 -14.79 6.71 -18.07
N ASP A 67 -15.26 6.27 -19.26
CA ASP A 67 -14.78 5.05 -19.92
C ASP A 67 -14.50 5.22 -21.43
N ALA A 68 -14.43 6.46 -21.91
CA ALA A 68 -14.30 6.76 -23.33
C ALA A 68 -13.01 6.19 -23.98
N ASP A 69 -11.98 5.91 -23.19
CA ASP A 69 -10.68 5.39 -23.63
C ASP A 69 -10.54 3.85 -23.47
N THR A 70 -11.61 3.16 -23.07
CA THR A 70 -11.60 1.71 -22.85
C THR A 70 -11.07 0.91 -24.03
N ALA A 71 -11.57 1.19 -25.23
CA ALA A 71 -11.16 0.45 -26.44
C ALA A 71 -9.68 0.68 -26.78
N ASP A 72 -9.20 1.91 -26.63
CA ASP A 72 -7.81 2.28 -26.93
C ASP A 72 -6.85 1.64 -25.91
N ILE A 73 -7.19 1.66 -24.62
CA ILE A 73 -6.41 1.00 -23.57
C ILE A 73 -6.34 -0.51 -23.82
N LEU A 74 -7.46 -1.16 -24.13
CA LEU A 74 -7.49 -2.61 -24.42
C LEU A 74 -6.64 -2.96 -25.64
N ALA A 75 -6.73 -2.18 -26.73
CA ALA A 75 -5.93 -2.40 -27.93
C ALA A 75 -4.42 -2.30 -27.64
N VAL A 76 -4.01 -1.34 -26.81
CA VAL A 76 -2.62 -1.18 -26.38
C VAL A 76 -2.17 -2.36 -25.52
N LEU A 77 -2.96 -2.77 -24.53
CA LEU A 77 -2.62 -3.91 -23.66
C LEU A 77 -2.50 -5.21 -24.46
N GLU A 78 -3.41 -5.46 -25.41
CA GLU A 78 -3.37 -6.62 -26.29
C GLU A 78 -2.11 -6.63 -27.16
N LYS A 79 -1.78 -5.49 -27.77
CA LYS A 79 -0.60 -5.32 -28.65
C LYS A 79 0.70 -5.76 -27.96
N TYR A 80 0.84 -5.50 -26.67
CA TYR A 80 2.04 -5.84 -25.88
C TYR A 80 1.88 -7.12 -25.06
N ASN A 81 0.78 -7.88 -25.25
CA ASN A 81 0.43 -9.05 -24.44
C ASN A 81 0.53 -8.75 -22.92
N ALA A 82 0.14 -7.54 -22.53
CA ALA A 82 0.18 -7.06 -21.16
C ALA A 82 -1.12 -7.41 -20.43
N LYS A 83 -1.02 -7.94 -19.22
CA LYS A 83 -2.15 -8.06 -18.32
C LYS A 83 -2.06 -6.99 -17.25
N ALA A 84 -3.18 -6.34 -17.00
CA ALA A 84 -3.28 -5.22 -16.05
C ALA A 84 -4.29 -5.51 -14.96
N THR A 85 -4.25 -4.71 -13.88
CA THR A 85 -5.25 -4.71 -12.81
C THR A 85 -6.00 -3.38 -12.82
N PHE A 86 -7.33 -3.46 -12.92
CA PHE A 86 -8.22 -2.31 -12.86
C PHE A 86 -8.88 -2.24 -11.49
N PHE A 87 -8.52 -1.24 -10.71
CA PHE A 87 -9.17 -0.90 -9.44
C PHE A 87 -10.41 -0.07 -9.75
N VAL A 88 -11.58 -0.67 -9.65
CA VAL A 88 -12.85 -0.07 -10.06
C VAL A 88 -13.67 0.36 -8.85
N THR A 89 -14.35 1.50 -8.93
CA THR A 89 -15.35 1.86 -7.93
C THR A 89 -16.68 1.18 -8.22
N GLY A 90 -17.50 0.98 -7.18
CA GLY A 90 -18.85 0.48 -7.36
C GLY A 90 -19.70 1.41 -8.21
N ASP A 91 -19.55 2.73 -8.05
CA ASP A 91 -20.20 3.75 -8.90
C ASP A 91 -19.77 3.64 -10.39
N TYR A 92 -18.49 3.37 -10.65
CA TYR A 92 -18.02 3.09 -12.02
C TYR A 92 -18.68 1.81 -12.59
N LEU A 93 -18.80 0.75 -11.79
CA LEU A 93 -19.47 -0.48 -12.21
C LEU A 93 -20.95 -0.25 -12.55
N ASP A 94 -21.63 0.61 -11.81
CA ASP A 94 -23.03 0.95 -12.07
C ASP A 94 -23.21 1.76 -13.36
N ARG A 95 -22.27 2.66 -13.69
CA ARG A 95 -22.34 3.54 -14.86
C ARG A 95 -21.66 2.96 -16.11
N CYS A 96 -20.51 2.34 -15.93
CA CYS A 96 -19.61 1.89 -16.98
C CYS A 96 -19.37 0.37 -16.92
N GLY A 97 -20.35 -0.40 -16.42
CA GLY A 97 -20.21 -1.85 -16.24
C GLY A 97 -19.86 -2.62 -17.51
N ALA A 98 -20.28 -2.13 -18.69
CA ALA A 98 -19.89 -2.73 -19.97
C ALA A 98 -18.38 -2.65 -20.22
N SER A 99 -17.75 -1.53 -19.87
CA SER A 99 -16.30 -1.33 -19.97
C SER A 99 -15.53 -2.19 -18.96
N ALA A 100 -16.00 -2.25 -17.70
CA ALA A 100 -15.43 -3.15 -16.71
C ALA A 100 -15.53 -4.63 -17.16
N LYS A 101 -16.66 -5.01 -17.76
CA LYS A 101 -16.84 -6.35 -18.34
C LYS A 101 -15.87 -6.61 -19.50
N ALA A 102 -15.63 -5.63 -20.36
CA ALA A 102 -14.67 -5.74 -21.45
C ALA A 102 -13.23 -5.95 -20.92
N PHE A 103 -12.82 -5.24 -19.87
CA PHE A 103 -11.53 -5.48 -19.20
C PHE A 103 -11.44 -6.92 -18.66
N PHE A 104 -12.48 -7.39 -17.98
CA PHE A 104 -12.50 -8.74 -17.44
C PHE A 104 -12.47 -9.81 -18.54
N ASP A 105 -13.27 -9.67 -19.60
CA ASP A 105 -13.34 -10.61 -20.71
C ASP A 105 -12.04 -10.69 -21.53
N ALA A 106 -11.28 -9.58 -21.58
CA ALA A 106 -9.93 -9.54 -22.13
C ALA A 106 -8.87 -10.19 -21.21
N GLY A 107 -9.29 -10.72 -20.05
CA GLY A 107 -8.44 -11.43 -19.11
C GLY A 107 -7.59 -10.53 -18.21
N HIS A 108 -8.04 -9.29 -17.99
CA HIS A 108 -7.46 -8.41 -16.99
C HIS A 108 -8.07 -8.67 -15.62
N GLU A 109 -7.38 -8.24 -14.58
CA GLU A 109 -7.83 -8.35 -13.18
C GLU A 109 -8.71 -7.16 -12.82
N ILE A 110 -9.84 -7.42 -12.14
CA ILE A 110 -10.72 -6.40 -11.58
C ILE A 110 -10.55 -6.41 -10.06
N ALA A 111 -10.29 -5.24 -9.48
CA ALA A 111 -10.01 -5.07 -8.07
C ALA A 111 -10.82 -3.90 -7.46
N ASN A 112 -10.87 -3.84 -6.14
CA ASN A 112 -11.73 -2.94 -5.39
C ASN A 112 -11.07 -1.56 -5.18
N HIS A 113 -11.80 -0.48 -5.56
CA HIS A 113 -11.43 0.92 -5.34
C HIS A 113 -12.47 1.68 -4.51
N SER A 114 -13.12 1.02 -3.53
CA SER A 114 -14.30 1.50 -2.79
C SER A 114 -15.59 1.54 -3.62
N ASP A 115 -16.74 1.77 -2.98
CA ASP A 115 -18.01 1.89 -3.72
C ASP A 115 -18.21 3.30 -4.27
N GLN A 116 -18.06 4.33 -3.44
CA GLN A 116 -18.43 5.72 -3.77
C GLN A 116 -17.24 6.69 -3.86
N HIS A 117 -16.00 6.20 -3.86
CA HIS A 117 -14.78 7.00 -3.89
C HIS A 117 -14.68 8.04 -2.75
N PRO A 118 -14.99 7.69 -1.49
CA PRO A 118 -14.91 8.60 -0.36
C PRO A 118 -13.46 8.86 0.07
N HIS A 119 -13.26 9.77 1.03
CA HIS A 119 -11.99 9.93 1.73
C HIS A 119 -11.87 8.89 2.86
N PRO A 120 -11.10 7.81 2.73
CA PRO A 120 -11.11 6.70 3.69
C PRO A 120 -10.59 7.10 5.08
N ASN A 121 -9.75 8.12 5.17
CA ASN A 121 -9.27 8.64 6.45
C ASN A 121 -10.33 9.39 7.27
N GLN A 122 -11.48 9.71 6.66
CA GLN A 122 -12.61 10.38 7.32
C GLN A 122 -13.71 9.38 7.71
N MET A 123 -13.56 8.12 7.33
CA MET A 123 -14.53 7.05 7.60
C MET A 123 -14.24 6.36 8.94
N THR A 124 -15.29 5.94 9.61
CA THR A 124 -15.18 4.95 10.69
C THR A 124 -14.83 3.57 10.10
N ARG A 125 -14.35 2.67 10.95
CA ARG A 125 -14.09 1.27 10.53
C ARG A 125 -15.33 0.63 9.89
N GLN A 126 -16.51 0.81 10.50
CA GLN A 126 -17.76 0.22 9.99
C GLN A 126 -18.18 0.78 8.63
N GLU A 127 -18.02 2.07 8.42
CA GLU A 127 -18.30 2.71 7.13
C GLU A 127 -17.35 2.21 6.05
N LEU A 128 -16.05 2.09 6.35
CA LEU A 128 -15.06 1.58 5.41
C LEU A 128 -15.31 0.11 5.04
N GLU A 129 -15.67 -0.73 6.02
CA GLU A 129 -16.05 -2.13 5.80
C GLU A 129 -17.30 -2.24 4.92
N ALA A 130 -18.32 -1.42 5.18
CA ALA A 130 -19.57 -1.42 4.41
C ALA A 130 -19.36 -0.98 2.97
N ASP A 131 -18.60 0.11 2.76
CA ASP A 131 -18.26 0.63 1.43
C ASP A 131 -17.43 -0.39 0.62
N THR A 132 -16.40 -0.98 1.24
CA THR A 132 -15.58 -2.02 0.59
C THR A 132 -16.42 -3.24 0.18
N LYS A 133 -17.33 -3.71 1.05
CA LYS A 133 -18.23 -4.83 0.74
C LYS A 133 -19.21 -4.52 -0.38
N ALA A 134 -19.78 -3.31 -0.40
CA ALA A 134 -20.71 -2.90 -1.45
C ALA A 134 -20.05 -2.94 -2.84
N CYS A 135 -18.82 -2.47 -2.96
CA CYS A 135 -18.04 -2.59 -4.19
C CYS A 135 -17.74 -4.05 -4.55
N GLU A 136 -17.34 -4.87 -3.56
CA GLU A 136 -17.03 -6.29 -3.77
C GLU A 136 -18.23 -7.08 -4.31
N GLU A 137 -19.42 -6.82 -3.79
CA GLU A 137 -20.66 -7.46 -4.27
C GLU A 137 -20.89 -7.18 -5.76
N LYS A 138 -20.64 -5.95 -6.22
CA LYS A 138 -20.73 -5.56 -7.63
C LYS A 138 -19.64 -6.20 -8.48
N ILE A 139 -18.39 -6.24 -7.98
CA ILE A 139 -17.28 -6.94 -8.65
C ILE A 139 -17.61 -8.43 -8.80
N PHE A 140 -18.09 -9.06 -7.75
CA PHE A 140 -18.48 -10.48 -7.78
C PHE A 140 -19.64 -10.75 -8.76
N ALA A 141 -20.63 -9.87 -8.78
CA ALA A 141 -21.75 -9.96 -9.73
C ALA A 141 -21.29 -9.88 -11.19
N LEU A 142 -20.27 -9.06 -11.47
CA LEU A 142 -19.71 -8.89 -12.82
C LEU A 142 -18.79 -10.05 -13.22
N THR A 143 -17.94 -10.53 -12.31
CA THR A 143 -16.81 -11.43 -12.62
C THR A 143 -17.07 -12.89 -12.23
N GLY A 144 -17.98 -13.14 -11.29
CA GLY A 144 -18.16 -14.43 -10.64
C GLY A 144 -16.99 -14.87 -9.75
N LYS A 145 -16.04 -13.96 -9.45
CA LYS A 145 -14.83 -14.25 -8.67
C LYS A 145 -14.70 -13.30 -7.48
N ALA A 146 -14.28 -13.83 -6.34
CA ALA A 146 -13.90 -13.01 -5.21
C ALA A 146 -12.60 -12.27 -5.52
N ASN A 147 -12.58 -10.98 -5.18
CA ASN A 147 -11.40 -10.14 -5.26
C ASN A 147 -10.71 -10.05 -3.89
N THR A 148 -9.39 -10.00 -3.89
CA THR A 148 -8.58 -9.91 -2.67
C THR A 148 -7.68 -8.67 -2.64
N LEU A 149 -7.86 -7.74 -3.59
CA LEU A 149 -7.07 -6.53 -3.70
C LEU A 149 -7.94 -5.30 -3.45
N TYR A 150 -7.41 -4.37 -2.67
CA TYR A 150 -8.04 -3.08 -2.41
C TYR A 150 -7.04 -1.95 -2.63
N ARG A 151 -7.49 -0.86 -3.25
CA ARG A 151 -6.75 0.40 -3.32
C ARG A 151 -7.65 1.53 -2.82
N ALA A 152 -7.11 2.35 -1.92
CA ALA A 152 -7.84 3.46 -1.36
C ALA A 152 -7.99 4.62 -2.36
N PRO A 153 -9.17 5.25 -2.45
CA PRO A 153 -9.34 6.52 -3.13
C PRO A 153 -8.29 7.56 -2.70
N TYR A 154 -7.83 8.36 -3.64
CA TYR A 154 -6.82 9.42 -3.45
C TYR A 154 -5.46 8.91 -2.92
N GLY A 155 -5.25 7.60 -2.81
CA GLY A 155 -4.08 7.03 -2.15
C GLY A 155 -4.02 7.31 -0.64
N GLU A 156 -5.12 7.71 -0.03
CA GLU A 156 -5.21 8.05 1.39
C GLU A 156 -5.29 6.82 2.28
N TYR A 157 -4.52 6.80 3.35
CA TYR A 157 -4.61 5.79 4.40
C TYR A 157 -4.02 6.27 5.72
N ASN A 158 -4.45 5.65 6.80
CA ASN A 158 -3.86 5.69 8.13
C ASN A 158 -3.80 4.27 8.69
N ASN A 159 -3.29 4.07 9.91
CA ASN A 159 -3.18 2.74 10.49
C ASN A 159 -4.56 2.05 10.60
N GLN A 160 -5.62 2.78 10.98
CA GLN A 160 -6.98 2.23 11.05
C GLN A 160 -7.44 1.71 9.68
N THR A 161 -7.20 2.47 8.61
CA THR A 161 -7.57 2.06 7.25
C THR A 161 -6.85 0.78 6.85
N VAL A 162 -5.51 0.72 7.09
CA VAL A 162 -4.71 -0.48 6.77
C VAL A 162 -5.16 -1.69 7.57
N GLU A 163 -5.37 -1.53 8.89
CA GLU A 163 -5.84 -2.61 9.77
C GLU A 163 -7.22 -3.12 9.37
N THR A 164 -8.14 -2.22 9.00
CA THR A 164 -9.49 -2.58 8.59
C THR A 164 -9.46 -3.40 7.32
N ILE A 165 -8.82 -2.91 6.28
CA ILE A 165 -8.76 -3.57 4.97
C ILE A 165 -8.03 -4.93 5.05
N ASN A 166 -6.88 -4.98 5.74
CA ASN A 166 -6.17 -6.25 5.94
C ASN A 166 -6.99 -7.22 6.81
N GLY A 167 -7.71 -6.72 7.81
CA GLY A 167 -8.60 -7.51 8.67
C GLY A 167 -9.79 -8.12 7.91
N MET A 168 -10.19 -7.52 6.79
CA MET A 168 -11.20 -8.07 5.87
C MET A 168 -10.62 -9.13 4.90
N GLY A 169 -9.32 -9.38 4.93
CA GLY A 169 -8.65 -10.36 4.06
C GLY A 169 -8.16 -9.77 2.73
N TYR A 170 -8.15 -8.45 2.58
CA TYR A 170 -7.59 -7.81 1.38
C TYR A 170 -6.11 -7.51 1.53
N SER A 171 -5.37 -7.59 0.42
CA SER A 171 -4.07 -6.94 0.27
C SER A 171 -4.28 -5.48 -0.10
N PHE A 172 -3.75 -4.56 0.71
CA PHE A 172 -3.88 -3.13 0.46
C PHE A 172 -2.77 -2.66 -0.48
N ILE A 173 -3.14 -2.24 -1.69
CA ILE A 173 -2.23 -1.94 -2.80
C ILE A 173 -2.13 -0.42 -3.01
N GLN A 174 -0.91 0.06 -3.16
CA GLN A 174 -0.56 1.41 -3.61
C GLN A 174 0.24 1.32 -4.92
N TRP A 175 1.09 2.29 -5.20
CA TRP A 175 1.99 2.35 -6.36
C TRP A 175 3.31 3.04 -5.98
N ASP A 176 4.40 2.62 -6.57
CA ASP A 176 5.69 3.31 -6.44
C ASP A 176 6.01 4.19 -7.65
N VAL A 177 5.27 4.02 -8.77
CA VAL A 177 5.42 4.82 -9.98
C VAL A 177 4.07 5.37 -10.42
N ASP A 178 3.93 6.70 -10.39
CA ASP A 178 2.73 7.43 -10.80
C ASP A 178 2.98 8.06 -12.18
N SER A 179 2.17 7.71 -13.17
CA SER A 179 2.25 8.23 -14.53
C SER A 179 1.88 9.71 -14.64
N LEU A 180 1.00 10.20 -13.76
CA LEU A 180 0.35 11.52 -13.82
C LEU A 180 -0.39 11.76 -15.16
N ASP A 181 -0.90 10.73 -15.78
CA ASP A 181 -1.62 10.75 -17.06
C ASP A 181 -2.83 11.72 -17.07
N TYR A 182 -3.45 11.91 -15.90
CA TYR A 182 -4.58 12.83 -15.71
C TYR A 182 -4.20 14.33 -15.70
N LYS A 183 -2.89 14.66 -15.73
CA LYS A 183 -2.39 16.05 -15.67
C LYS A 183 -2.13 16.70 -17.02
N GLY A 184 -2.52 16.06 -18.13
CA GLY A 184 -2.34 16.63 -19.46
C GLY A 184 -0.90 16.54 -19.97
N LEU A 185 -0.11 15.61 -19.44
CA LEU A 185 1.22 15.31 -19.96
C LEU A 185 1.11 14.68 -21.35
N SER A 186 2.08 14.94 -22.21
CA SER A 186 2.24 14.23 -23.48
C SER A 186 2.63 12.76 -23.25
N ALA A 187 2.44 11.93 -24.27
CA ALA A 187 2.84 10.51 -24.22
C ALA A 187 4.32 10.34 -23.88
N GLN A 188 5.19 11.20 -24.41
CA GLN A 188 6.63 11.17 -24.16
C GLN A 188 6.98 11.57 -22.72
N GLU A 189 6.26 12.54 -22.15
CA GLU A 189 6.46 12.94 -20.76
C GLU A 189 6.01 11.86 -19.80
N ILE A 190 4.89 11.17 -20.11
CA ILE A 190 4.41 9.99 -19.35
C ILE A 190 5.44 8.87 -19.42
N GLU A 191 5.91 8.52 -20.64
CA GLU A 191 6.92 7.50 -20.84
C GLU A 191 8.19 7.79 -20.02
N LYS A 192 8.76 8.97 -20.20
CA LYS A 192 9.97 9.38 -19.49
C LYS A 192 9.78 9.29 -17.96
N ARG A 193 8.64 9.81 -17.48
CA ARG A 193 8.33 9.83 -16.04
C ARG A 193 8.25 8.43 -15.44
N VAL A 194 7.63 7.49 -16.15
CA VAL A 194 7.47 6.11 -15.71
C VAL A 194 8.81 5.37 -15.86
N CYS A 195 9.41 5.38 -17.05
CA CYS A 195 10.58 4.58 -17.35
C CYS A 195 11.84 5.01 -16.58
N ASP A 196 11.96 6.29 -16.20
CA ASP A 196 13.06 6.77 -15.33
C ASP A 196 12.99 6.23 -13.90
N LYS A 197 11.83 5.72 -13.45
CA LYS A 197 11.60 5.33 -12.04
C LYS A 197 11.34 3.85 -11.86
N VAL A 198 10.86 3.19 -12.91
CA VAL A 198 10.45 1.79 -12.84
C VAL A 198 11.63 0.89 -12.50
N LYS A 199 11.37 -0.11 -11.69
CA LYS A 199 12.31 -1.20 -11.33
C LYS A 199 11.52 -2.52 -11.28
N SER A 200 12.23 -3.65 -11.21
CA SER A 200 11.58 -4.95 -11.01
C SER A 200 10.67 -4.92 -9.78
N GLY A 201 9.42 -5.36 -9.96
CA GLY A 201 8.39 -5.37 -8.95
C GLY A 201 7.65 -4.04 -8.74
N SER A 202 7.87 -3.03 -9.60
CA SER A 202 7.10 -1.78 -9.55
C SER A 202 5.62 -2.00 -9.85
N ILE A 203 4.77 -1.27 -9.12
CA ILE A 203 3.34 -1.12 -9.38
C ILE A 203 3.13 0.27 -9.94
N ILE A 204 2.64 0.36 -11.18
CA ILE A 204 2.55 1.59 -11.95
C ILE A 204 1.09 2.04 -12.03
N LEU A 205 0.81 3.29 -11.65
CA LEU A 205 -0.52 3.88 -11.67
C LEU A 205 -0.78 4.62 -12.97
N PHE A 206 -1.93 4.28 -13.57
CA PHE A 206 -2.65 5.01 -14.61
C PHE A 206 -4.11 5.18 -14.20
N HIS A 207 -4.90 5.90 -15.00
CA HIS A 207 -6.34 6.07 -14.81
C HIS A 207 -7.09 5.80 -16.11
N THR A 208 -8.36 5.37 -16.01
CA THR A 208 -9.28 5.34 -17.16
C THR A 208 -10.12 6.61 -17.20
N GLY A 209 -10.64 6.94 -18.38
CA GLY A 209 -11.58 8.04 -18.54
C GLY A 209 -11.00 9.41 -18.24
N THR A 210 -9.70 9.60 -18.39
CA THR A 210 -9.07 10.90 -18.17
C THR A 210 -9.51 11.91 -19.26
N LYS A 211 -9.80 13.15 -18.83
CA LYS A 211 -10.19 14.22 -19.77
C LYS A 211 -9.06 14.67 -20.70
N THR A 212 -7.84 14.21 -20.45
CA THR A 212 -6.66 14.57 -21.23
C THR A 212 -6.58 13.83 -22.55
N GLY A 213 -7.18 12.62 -22.64
CA GLY A 213 -7.12 11.73 -23.82
C GLY A 213 -5.72 11.21 -24.14
N THR A 214 -4.75 11.34 -23.22
CA THR A 214 -3.34 10.98 -23.45
C THR A 214 -2.95 9.65 -22.81
N THR A 215 -3.82 9.04 -21.98
CA THR A 215 -3.52 7.82 -21.23
C THR A 215 -3.12 6.67 -22.17
N ALA A 216 -3.92 6.34 -23.17
CA ALA A 216 -3.63 5.23 -24.09
C ALA A 216 -2.30 5.42 -24.83
N ALA A 217 -2.04 6.63 -25.35
CA ALA A 217 -0.78 6.94 -26.05
C ALA A 217 0.43 6.90 -25.09
N GLY A 218 0.28 7.40 -23.85
CA GLY A 218 1.31 7.32 -22.81
C GLY A 218 1.58 5.88 -22.40
N LEU A 219 0.52 5.07 -22.21
CA LEU A 219 0.61 3.65 -21.92
C LEU A 219 1.36 2.91 -23.04
N GLU A 220 1.04 3.18 -24.30
CA GLU A 220 1.72 2.55 -25.44
C GLU A 220 3.22 2.85 -25.43
N ALA A 221 3.61 4.10 -25.23
CA ALA A 221 5.02 4.49 -25.15
C ALA A 221 5.75 3.80 -23.98
N VAL A 222 5.10 3.71 -22.82
CA VAL A 222 5.63 3.00 -21.64
C VAL A 222 5.81 1.51 -21.92
N LEU A 223 4.77 0.84 -22.46
CA LEU A 223 4.83 -0.60 -22.72
C LEU A 223 5.87 -0.93 -23.82
N ALA A 224 5.99 -0.10 -24.86
CA ALA A 224 7.02 -0.25 -25.89
C ALA A 224 8.43 -0.22 -25.28
N ASN A 225 8.71 0.79 -24.45
CA ASN A 225 10.01 0.97 -23.82
C ASN A 225 10.34 -0.17 -22.84
N LEU A 226 9.40 -0.51 -21.94
CA LEU A 226 9.61 -1.56 -20.95
C LEU A 226 9.72 -2.96 -21.58
N SER A 227 8.93 -3.25 -22.62
CA SER A 227 9.07 -4.50 -23.41
C SER A 227 10.45 -4.62 -24.05
N ALA A 228 10.96 -3.53 -24.65
CA ALA A 228 12.30 -3.50 -25.23
C ALA A 228 13.40 -3.75 -24.18
N GLN A 229 13.17 -3.37 -22.92
CA GLN A 229 14.04 -3.67 -21.81
C GLN A 229 13.86 -5.09 -21.25
N GLY A 230 12.90 -5.88 -21.74
CA GLY A 230 12.60 -7.24 -21.32
C GLY A 230 11.71 -7.36 -20.09
N TYR A 231 10.98 -6.30 -19.73
CA TYR A 231 9.97 -6.40 -18.69
C TYR A 231 8.73 -7.18 -19.15
N GLN A 232 8.11 -7.91 -18.24
CA GLN A 232 6.84 -8.61 -18.40
C GLN A 232 5.80 -7.98 -17.48
N PHE A 233 4.56 -7.91 -17.98
CA PHE A 233 3.45 -7.23 -17.32
C PHE A 233 2.54 -8.27 -16.66
N LYS A 234 2.44 -8.21 -15.33
CA LYS A 234 1.68 -9.14 -14.50
C LYS A 234 0.51 -8.43 -13.82
N PRO A 235 -0.66 -9.09 -13.67
CA PRO A 235 -1.66 -8.62 -12.72
C PRO A 235 -1.05 -8.51 -11.32
N VAL A 236 -1.61 -7.63 -10.49
CA VAL A 236 -1.07 -7.42 -9.13
C VAL A 236 -1.11 -8.71 -8.31
N SER A 237 -2.18 -9.51 -8.42
CA SER A 237 -2.29 -10.78 -7.69
C SER A 237 -1.21 -11.81 -8.05
N GLU A 238 -0.65 -11.74 -9.28
CA GLU A 238 0.48 -12.58 -9.71
C GLU A 238 1.85 -12.00 -9.33
N LEU A 239 1.91 -10.71 -9.00
CA LEU A 239 3.15 -10.02 -8.65
C LEU A 239 3.43 -10.08 -7.15
N ILE A 240 2.40 -9.88 -6.31
CA ILE A 240 2.55 -9.77 -4.85
C ILE A 240 2.74 -11.13 -4.19
N TYR A 241 3.35 -11.13 -3.01
CA TYR A 241 3.37 -12.28 -2.11
C TYR A 241 2.13 -12.26 -1.21
N THR A 242 1.46 -13.37 -1.08
CA THR A 242 0.31 -13.55 -0.18
C THR A 242 0.72 -14.07 1.20
N GLU A 243 1.90 -14.70 1.29
CA GLU A 243 2.43 -15.32 2.50
C GLU A 243 3.95 -15.12 2.63
N ASN A 244 4.47 -15.23 3.84
CA ASN A 244 5.90 -15.20 4.14
C ASN A 244 6.63 -13.97 3.57
N TYR A 245 6.09 -12.79 3.87
CA TYR A 245 6.69 -11.52 3.49
C TYR A 245 6.68 -10.51 4.63
N THR A 246 7.49 -9.48 4.49
CA THR A 246 7.43 -8.23 5.27
C THR A 246 7.28 -7.05 4.33
N ILE A 247 6.86 -5.91 4.86
CA ILE A 247 6.82 -4.64 4.14
C ILE A 247 7.87 -3.73 4.78
N ASP A 248 8.82 -3.23 4.00
CA ASP A 248 9.84 -2.30 4.47
C ASP A 248 9.29 -0.87 4.62
N ASN A 249 10.14 0.06 5.08
CA ASN A 249 9.76 1.45 5.31
C ASN A 249 9.40 2.23 4.01
N SER A 250 9.65 1.65 2.83
CA SER A 250 9.25 2.21 1.54
C SER A 250 7.94 1.63 1.01
N GLY A 251 7.34 0.69 1.74
CA GLY A 251 6.17 -0.06 1.29
C GLY A 251 6.51 -1.20 0.33
N ARG A 252 7.80 -1.55 0.19
CA ARG A 252 8.22 -2.66 -0.65
C ARG A 252 8.01 -3.99 0.07
N GLN A 253 7.31 -4.90 -0.59
CA GLN A 253 7.09 -6.25 -0.10
C GLN A 253 8.36 -7.09 -0.33
N ILE A 254 8.87 -7.68 0.75
CA ILE A 254 10.11 -8.49 0.75
C ILE A 254 9.78 -9.91 1.17
N LYS A 255 10.14 -10.88 0.35
CA LYS A 255 9.92 -12.30 0.66
C LYS A 255 10.82 -12.74 1.81
N GLN A 256 10.22 -13.37 2.81
CA GLN A 256 10.96 -13.99 3.89
C GLN A 256 11.34 -15.43 3.52
N ALA A 257 12.55 -15.83 3.89
CA ALA A 257 12.93 -17.24 3.82
C ALA A 257 11.99 -18.06 4.71
N GLN A 258 11.48 -19.18 4.21
CA GLN A 258 10.74 -20.12 5.07
C GLN A 258 11.65 -20.56 6.22
N PRO A 259 11.19 -20.56 7.48
CA PRO A 259 11.93 -21.19 8.55
C PRO A 259 12.18 -22.64 8.17
N ALA A 260 13.42 -23.10 8.37
CA ALA A 260 13.75 -24.51 8.14
C ALA A 260 12.77 -25.38 8.96
N PRO A 261 12.26 -26.50 8.40
CA PRO A 261 11.41 -27.39 9.16
C PRO A 261 12.12 -27.80 10.44
N ALA A 262 11.43 -27.68 11.58
CA ALA A 262 11.94 -28.13 12.86
C ALA A 262 12.28 -29.63 12.75
N GLN A 263 13.56 -29.94 12.99
CA GLN A 263 14.08 -31.33 12.99
C GLN A 263 13.60 -32.07 14.24
#